data_70142561f4cabb0d11ac7ae203ee8b07
#
_entry.id   70142561f4cabb0d11ac7ae203ee8b07
#
_cell.length_a   1.000
_cell.length_b   1.000
_cell.length_c   1.000
_cell.angle_alpha   90.00
_cell.angle_beta   90.00
_cell.angle_gamma   90.00
#
_symmetry.space_group_name_H-M   'P 1'
#
loop_
_entity.id
_entity.type
_entity.pdbx_description
1 polymer ?
#
loop_
_entity_poly.entity_id
_entity_poly.type
_entity_poly.pdbx_seq_one_letter_code
_entity_poly.pdbx_strand_id
1 'polypeptide(L)'
;MPDIIYYLSTCDTCRKILKETATDRHAFTYQDIRTEPLNEKQVDEMAARTGSYESMVNKRAILYKERGLAKQQLTDTDFRKLLLEHYTFLKRPVVILGDQLFAGNDKKTVAALAAALGNSAGSEGTGRLPLL
;
A
#
# COMPACT_ATOMS: atom_id res chain seq x y z
N MET A 1 -7.65 8.22 13.50
CA MET A 1 -6.36 7.74 12.97
C MET A 1 -5.87 8.68 11.92
N PRO A 2 -4.61 9.06 11.95
CA PRO A 2 -4.08 9.92 10.90
C PRO A 2 -3.99 9.16 9.58
N ASP A 3 -4.15 9.89 8.51
CA ASP A 3 -3.93 9.33 7.19
C ASP A 3 -2.43 9.14 7.01
N ILE A 4 -2.04 7.97 6.54
CA ILE A 4 -0.64 7.60 6.48
C ILE A 4 -0.32 6.84 5.19
N ILE A 5 0.88 7.07 4.67
CA ILE A 5 1.39 6.36 3.51
C ILE A 5 2.63 5.58 3.93
N TYR A 6 2.56 4.26 3.72
CA TYR A 6 3.71 3.38 3.90
C TYR A 6 4.32 3.16 2.53
N TYR A 7 5.57 3.56 2.36
CA TYR A 7 6.22 3.49 1.06
C TYR A 7 7.68 3.08 1.21
N LEU A 8 8.32 2.86 0.08
CA LEU A 8 9.74 2.54 0.04
C LEU A 8 10.42 3.62 -0.79
N SER A 9 11.27 4.43 -0.16
CA SER A 9 11.91 5.58 -0.82
C SER A 9 12.79 5.18 -2.01
N THR A 10 13.28 3.95 -2.02
CA THR A 10 14.11 3.42 -3.12
C THR A 10 13.28 2.76 -4.21
N CYS A 11 11.97 2.73 -4.09
CA CYS A 11 11.09 2.11 -5.08
C CYS A 11 10.56 3.17 -6.05
N ASP A 12 11.03 3.13 -7.29
CA ASP A 12 10.60 4.08 -8.30
C ASP A 12 9.10 4.01 -8.57
N THR A 13 8.55 2.79 -8.58
CA THR A 13 7.12 2.58 -8.79
C THR A 13 6.30 3.27 -7.71
N CYS A 14 6.72 3.16 -6.44
CA CYS A 14 6.05 3.84 -5.35
C CYS A 14 6.04 5.35 -5.55
N ARG A 15 7.22 5.92 -5.84
CA ARG A 15 7.34 7.36 -6.01
C ARG A 15 6.51 7.86 -7.17
N LYS A 16 6.48 7.11 -8.26
CA LYS A 16 5.69 7.46 -9.43
C LYS A 16 4.20 7.49 -9.11
N ILE A 17 3.71 6.47 -8.42
CA ILE A 17 2.30 6.38 -8.05
C ILE A 17 1.90 7.53 -7.14
N LEU A 18 2.70 7.80 -6.12
CA LEU A 18 2.39 8.88 -5.17
C LEU A 18 2.36 10.23 -5.87
N LYS A 19 3.23 10.43 -6.84
CA LYS A 19 3.23 11.67 -7.63
C LYS A 19 2.01 11.73 -8.55
N GLU A 20 1.70 10.64 -9.24
CA GLU A 20 0.58 10.61 -10.20
C GLU A 20 -0.76 10.78 -9.51
N THR A 21 -0.91 10.28 -8.30
CA THR A 21 -2.15 10.39 -7.55
C THR A 21 -2.23 11.69 -6.76
N ALA A 22 -1.19 12.52 -6.82
CA ALA A 22 -1.13 13.82 -6.15
C ALA A 22 -1.33 13.73 -4.63
N THR A 23 -0.73 12.70 -4.02
CA THR A 23 -0.82 12.52 -2.56
C THR A 23 -0.18 13.67 -1.80
N ASP A 24 0.73 14.42 -2.43
CA ASP A 24 1.38 15.58 -1.82
C ASP A 24 0.41 16.74 -1.57
N ARG A 25 -0.77 16.70 -2.19
CA ARG A 25 -1.80 17.72 -1.97
C ARG A 25 -2.70 17.38 -0.79
N HIS A 26 -2.46 16.27 -0.14
CA HIS A 26 -3.26 15.79 0.97
C HIS A 26 -2.37 15.67 2.22
N ALA A 27 -2.95 15.87 3.38
CA ALA A 27 -2.17 15.85 4.63
C ALA A 27 -1.90 14.42 5.09
N PHE A 28 -0.91 13.78 4.49
CA PHE A 28 -0.48 12.44 4.89
C PHE A 28 0.76 12.48 5.77
N THR A 29 0.85 11.51 6.67
CA THR A 29 2.10 11.17 7.32
C THR A 29 2.79 10.13 6.44
N TYR A 30 4.07 10.31 6.15
CA TYR A 30 4.82 9.39 5.29
C TYR A 30 5.76 8.53 6.13
N GLN A 31 5.68 7.22 5.98
CA GLN A 31 6.59 6.31 6.65
C GLN A 31 7.37 5.50 5.61
N ASP A 32 8.68 5.71 5.56
CA ASP A 32 9.56 4.93 4.70
C ASP A 32 9.87 3.64 5.44
N ILE A 33 9.30 2.53 4.99
CA ILE A 33 9.40 1.25 5.68
C ILE A 33 10.80 0.64 5.64
N ARG A 34 11.69 1.20 4.84
CA ARG A 34 13.08 0.76 4.82
C ARG A 34 13.84 1.24 6.05
N THR A 35 13.61 2.48 6.44
CA THR A 35 14.30 3.09 7.59
C THR A 35 13.47 3.00 8.85
N GLU A 36 12.15 2.91 8.71
CA GLU A 36 11.22 2.80 9.82
C GLU A 36 10.31 1.61 9.56
N PRO A 37 10.75 0.39 9.92
CA PRO A 37 9.98 -0.82 9.65
C PRO A 37 8.61 -0.81 10.31
N LEU A 38 7.69 -1.60 9.73
CA LEU A 38 6.36 -1.77 10.29
C LEU A 38 6.44 -2.42 11.66
N ASN A 39 5.60 -1.96 12.59
CA ASN A 39 5.47 -2.59 13.89
C ASN A 39 4.21 -3.48 13.91
N GLU A 40 4.05 -4.24 14.99
CA GLU A 40 2.95 -5.19 15.10
C GLU A 40 1.60 -4.50 15.04
N LYS A 41 1.47 -3.36 15.70
CA LYS A 41 0.21 -2.61 15.72
C LYS A 41 -0.19 -2.17 14.32
N GLN A 42 0.78 -1.69 13.54
CA GLN A 42 0.52 -1.24 12.17
C GLN A 42 0.08 -2.37 11.27
N VAL A 43 0.77 -3.51 11.36
CA VAL A 43 0.44 -4.68 10.56
C VAL A 43 -0.95 -5.22 10.94
N ASP A 44 -1.24 -5.30 12.23
CA ASP A 44 -2.55 -5.77 12.69
C ASP A 44 -3.67 -4.84 12.24
N GLU A 45 -3.43 -3.55 12.23
CA GLU A 45 -4.42 -2.58 11.78
C GLU A 45 -4.68 -2.69 10.28
N MET A 46 -3.64 -2.91 9.50
CA MET A 46 -3.81 -3.14 8.06
C MET A 46 -4.68 -4.36 7.81
N ALA A 47 -4.41 -5.46 8.54
CA ALA A 47 -5.19 -6.68 8.39
C ALA A 47 -6.64 -6.49 8.81
N ALA A 48 -6.88 -5.69 9.84
CA ALA A 48 -8.25 -5.40 10.30
C ALA A 48 -9.04 -4.67 9.21
N ARG A 49 -8.38 -3.81 8.45
CA ARG A 49 -9.04 -3.07 7.37
C ARG A 49 -9.26 -3.90 6.11
N THR A 50 -8.35 -4.84 5.82
CA THR A 50 -8.42 -5.63 4.58
C THR A 50 -9.05 -7.00 4.77
N GLY A 51 -9.13 -7.47 6.00
CA GLY A 51 -9.69 -8.78 6.33
C GLY A 51 -8.67 -9.89 6.48
N SER A 52 -7.42 -9.67 6.07
CA SER A 52 -6.39 -10.70 6.20
C SER A 52 -4.99 -10.11 6.09
N TYR A 53 -4.01 -10.81 6.68
CA TYR A 53 -2.61 -10.44 6.50
C TYR A 53 -2.15 -10.78 5.09
N GLU A 54 -2.67 -11.86 4.53
CA GLU A 54 -2.30 -12.31 3.19
C GLU A 54 -2.55 -11.24 2.13
N SER A 55 -3.64 -10.49 2.27
CA SER A 55 -4.01 -9.47 1.30
C SER A 55 -2.97 -8.36 1.16
N MET A 56 -2.11 -8.21 2.18
CA MET A 56 -1.07 -7.20 2.19
C MET A 56 0.26 -7.70 1.65
N VAL A 57 0.38 -9.02 1.41
CA VAL A 57 1.65 -9.64 1.03
C VAL A 57 1.92 -9.55 -0.46
N ASN A 58 3.10 -9.07 -0.81
CA ASN A 58 3.57 -9.03 -2.18
C ASN A 58 4.16 -10.38 -2.56
N LYS A 59 3.37 -11.22 -3.21
CA LYS A 59 3.79 -12.57 -3.63
C LYS A 59 4.74 -12.55 -4.81
N ARG A 60 4.99 -11.39 -5.39
CA ARG A 60 5.97 -11.22 -6.48
C ARG A 60 7.36 -10.87 -5.97
N ALA A 61 7.52 -10.67 -4.67
CA ALA A 61 8.81 -10.33 -4.09
C ALA A 61 9.82 -11.44 -4.39
N ILE A 62 11.05 -11.04 -4.68
CA ILE A 62 12.13 -11.98 -4.98
C ILE A 62 12.32 -12.95 -3.82
N LEU A 63 12.32 -12.43 -2.60
CA LEU A 63 12.51 -13.25 -1.41
C LEU A 63 11.37 -14.27 -1.22
N TYR A 64 10.16 -13.90 -1.61
CA TYR A 64 9.01 -14.81 -1.58
C TYR A 64 9.25 -16.01 -2.50
N LYS A 65 9.77 -15.75 -3.69
CA LYS A 65 10.08 -16.80 -4.66
C LYS A 65 11.28 -17.64 -4.24
N GLU A 66 12.33 -16.99 -3.74
CA GLU A 66 13.54 -17.68 -3.30
C GLU A 66 13.28 -18.65 -2.18
N ARG A 67 12.38 -18.31 -1.26
CA ARG A 67 12.02 -19.19 -0.16
C ARG A 67 11.00 -20.26 -0.54
N GLY A 68 10.48 -20.25 -1.77
CA GLY A 68 9.48 -21.21 -2.22
C GLY A 68 8.16 -21.10 -1.46
N LEU A 69 7.80 -19.90 -1.00
CA LEU A 69 6.62 -19.70 -0.17
C LEU A 69 5.32 -20.01 -0.90
N ALA A 70 5.29 -19.84 -2.22
CA ALA A 70 4.10 -20.13 -3.02
C ALA A 70 3.71 -21.61 -2.97
N LYS A 71 4.66 -22.50 -2.67
CA LYS A 71 4.43 -23.93 -2.59
C LYS A 71 4.11 -24.44 -1.20
N GLN A 72 4.07 -23.53 -0.22
CA GLN A 72 3.78 -23.85 1.17
C GLN A 72 2.36 -23.46 1.52
N GLN A 73 1.78 -24.19 2.48
CA GLN A 73 0.47 -23.81 3.01
C GLN A 73 0.68 -22.86 4.16
N LEU A 74 0.65 -21.57 3.84
CA LEU A 74 0.88 -20.53 4.84
C LEU A 74 -0.43 -20.14 5.51
N THR A 75 -0.38 -19.97 6.81
CA THR A 75 -1.51 -19.47 7.60
C THR A 75 -1.45 -17.95 7.64
N ASP A 76 -2.53 -17.33 8.10
CA ASP A 76 -2.55 -15.88 8.26
C ASP A 76 -1.48 -15.42 9.26
N THR A 77 -1.20 -16.25 10.29
CA THR A 77 -0.11 -15.97 11.23
C THR A 77 1.24 -15.95 10.52
N ASP A 78 1.43 -16.86 9.57
CA ASP A 78 2.67 -16.89 8.79
C ASP A 78 2.83 -15.62 7.96
N PHE A 79 1.77 -15.16 7.33
CA PHE A 79 1.81 -13.92 6.54
C PHE A 79 2.10 -12.71 7.44
N ARG A 80 1.54 -12.69 8.65
CA ARG A 80 1.85 -11.63 9.62
C ARG A 80 3.33 -11.57 9.92
N LYS A 81 3.95 -12.73 10.14
CA LYS A 81 5.38 -12.80 10.43
C LYS A 81 6.22 -12.29 9.26
N LEU A 82 5.83 -12.63 8.03
CA LEU A 82 6.53 -12.15 6.84
C LEU A 82 6.49 -10.63 6.76
N LEU A 83 5.32 -10.03 6.98
CA LEU A 83 5.17 -8.58 6.94
C LEU A 83 6.05 -7.87 7.97
N LEU A 84 6.22 -8.48 9.14
CA LEU A 84 7.06 -7.92 10.19
C LEU A 84 8.54 -8.17 9.96
N GLU A 85 8.87 -9.20 9.19
CA GLU A 85 10.25 -9.62 8.98
C GLU A 85 11.02 -8.72 8.02
N HIS A 86 10.38 -8.35 6.90
CA HIS A 86 11.10 -7.61 5.86
C HIS A 86 10.14 -6.78 5.03
N TYR A 87 10.55 -5.56 4.69
CA TYR A 87 9.71 -4.64 3.93
C TYR A 87 9.35 -5.15 2.54
N THR A 88 10.17 -6.04 1.97
CA THR A 88 9.93 -6.59 0.63
C THR A 88 8.63 -7.36 0.52
N PHE A 89 8.12 -7.88 1.64
CA PHE A 89 6.89 -8.67 1.66
C PHE A 89 5.62 -7.83 1.63
N LEU A 90 5.73 -6.53 1.85
CA LEU A 90 4.56 -5.65 1.81
C LEU A 90 4.28 -5.18 0.40
N LYS A 91 3.02 -5.22 -0.02
CA LYS A 91 2.60 -4.51 -1.24
C LYS A 91 2.84 -3.03 -1.04
N ARG A 92 3.33 -2.34 -2.05
CA ARG A 92 3.69 -0.92 -1.93
C ARG A 92 3.18 -0.11 -3.11
N PRO A 93 2.77 1.12 -2.88
CA PRO A 93 2.59 1.76 -1.56
C PRO A 93 1.33 1.26 -0.86
N VAL A 94 1.25 1.48 0.45
CA VAL A 94 0.02 1.28 1.21
C VAL A 94 -0.44 2.64 1.69
N VAL A 95 -1.65 3.02 1.34
CA VAL A 95 -2.21 4.31 1.69
C VAL A 95 -3.44 4.09 2.55
N ILE A 96 -3.43 4.65 3.75
CA ILE A 96 -4.60 4.66 4.63
C ILE A 96 -5.22 6.04 4.56
N LEU A 97 -6.46 6.11 4.12
CA LEU A 97 -7.22 7.34 3.97
C LEU A 97 -8.55 7.14 4.68
N GLY A 98 -8.67 7.69 5.88
CA GLY A 98 -9.85 7.47 6.71
C GLY A 98 -10.03 5.99 7.01
N ASP A 99 -11.18 5.44 6.64
CA ASP A 99 -11.48 4.02 6.84
C ASP A 99 -10.98 3.14 5.71
N GLN A 100 -10.48 3.75 4.64
CA GLN A 100 -10.06 3.02 3.45
C GLN A 100 -8.59 2.69 3.48
N LEU A 101 -8.24 1.58 2.84
CA LEU A 101 -6.85 1.20 2.67
C LEU A 101 -6.64 0.78 1.22
N PHE A 102 -5.60 1.34 0.62
CA PHE A 102 -5.21 1.03 -0.76
C PHE A 102 -3.82 0.41 -0.72
N ALA A 103 -3.69 -0.82 -1.18
CA ALA A 103 -2.42 -1.54 -1.12
C ALA A 103 -1.97 -1.98 -2.50
N GLY A 104 -0.76 -1.59 -2.87
CA GLY A 104 -0.13 -2.08 -4.08
C GLY A 104 -0.17 -1.11 -5.25
N ASN A 105 0.35 -1.59 -6.37
CA ASN A 105 0.57 -0.75 -7.55
C ASN A 105 -0.19 -1.21 -8.79
N ASP A 106 -1.17 -2.08 -8.63
CA ASP A 106 -1.98 -2.51 -9.77
C ASP A 106 -2.89 -1.36 -10.21
N LYS A 107 -3.25 -1.37 -11.48
CA LYS A 107 -4.01 -0.26 -12.08
C LYS A 107 -5.31 0.02 -11.37
N LYS A 108 -6.01 -1.03 -10.95
CA LYS A 108 -7.29 -0.88 -10.27
C LYS A 108 -7.13 -0.16 -8.93
N THR A 109 -6.13 -0.55 -8.15
CA THR A 109 -5.85 0.07 -6.85
C THR A 109 -5.44 1.53 -7.02
N VAL A 110 -4.56 1.81 -7.97
CA VAL A 110 -4.09 3.18 -8.23
C VAL A 110 -5.26 4.06 -8.67
N ALA A 111 -6.13 3.56 -9.53
CA ALA A 111 -7.30 4.32 -9.97
C ALA A 111 -8.26 4.59 -8.81
N ALA A 112 -8.47 3.62 -7.94
CA ALA A 112 -9.32 3.77 -6.76
C ALA A 112 -8.75 4.82 -5.81
N LEU A 113 -7.43 4.80 -5.60
CA LEU A 113 -6.76 5.78 -4.75
C LEU A 113 -6.92 7.20 -5.33
N ALA A 114 -6.67 7.35 -6.62
CA ALA A 114 -6.80 8.64 -7.28
C ALA A 114 -8.22 9.18 -7.14
N ALA A 115 -9.22 8.33 -7.34
CA ALA A 115 -10.62 8.72 -7.19
C ALA A 115 -10.93 9.14 -5.75
N ALA A 116 -10.40 8.40 -4.77
CA ALA A 116 -10.62 8.72 -3.36
C ALA A 116 -9.99 10.05 -2.96
N LEU A 117 -8.90 10.43 -3.64
CA LEU A 117 -8.22 11.71 -3.40
C LEU A 117 -8.85 12.86 -4.20
N GLY A 118 -9.92 12.58 -4.94
CA GLY A 118 -10.59 13.60 -5.73
C GLY A 118 -9.96 13.87 -7.07
N ASN A 119 -9.06 13.02 -7.52
CA ASN A 119 -8.41 13.16 -8.81
C ASN A 119 -9.10 12.31 -9.86
N SER A 120 -9.30 12.88 -11.04
CA SER A 120 -9.72 12.11 -12.19
C SER A 120 -8.49 11.51 -12.81
N ALA A 121 -8.02 10.39 -12.26
CA ALA A 121 -6.84 9.77 -12.81
C ALA A 121 -7.12 9.31 -14.22
N GLY A 122 -6.75 10.10 -15.08
CA GLY A 122 -7.01 9.78 -16.44
C GLY A 122 -8.41 10.07 -16.81
N SER A 123 -8.99 10.81 -16.36
CA SER A 123 -10.25 11.06 -16.90
C SER A 123 -10.66 12.45 -16.73
N GLU A 124 -10.53 12.17 -16.56
CA GLU A 124 -10.79 12.91 -16.49
C GLU A 124 -11.09 13.65 -16.18
N GLY A 125 -11.32 14.02 -16.41
CA GLY A 125 -11.52 14.72 -16.03
C GLY A 125 -12.15 15.40 -15.67
N THR A 126 -12.48 15.40 -15.70
CA THR A 126 -12.90 16.03 -15.19
C THR A 126 -13.29 16.51 -14.52
N GLY A 127 -13.39 16.75 -14.71
CA GLY A 127 -13.48 17.22 -14.05
C GLY A 127 -14.02 17.57 -13.43
N ARG A 128 -14.16 17.57 -13.50
CA ARG A 128 -14.36 17.97 -12.87
C ARG A 128 -14.59 18.61 -12.25
N LEU A 129 -14.66 18.66 -12.49
CA LEU A 129 -14.60 19.28 -11.83
C LEU A 129 -14.82 19.79 -11.20
N PRO A 130 -14.98 19.97 -11.34
CA PRO A 130 -14.98 20.61 -10.68
C PRO A 130 -15.12 21.14 -10.09
N LEU A 131 -15.17 21.19 -10.40
CA LEU A 131 -15.01 21.52 -9.74
C LEU A 131 -15.15 21.94 -9.13
N LEU A 132 -15.20 22.05 -9.43
CA LEU A 132 -14.98 22.29 -8.80
C LEU A 132 -14.99 22.61 -8.33
#